data_54bd3fac6601c817febc9ffc5aca8b74
#
_entry.id   54bd3fac6601c817febc9ffc5aca8b74
#
_cell.length_a   1.000
_cell.length_b   1.000
_cell.length_c   1.000
_cell.angle_alpha   90.00
_cell.angle_beta   90.00
_cell.angle_gamma   90.00
#
_symmetry.space_group_name_H-M   'P 1'
#
loop_
_entity.id
_entity.type
_entity.pdbx_description
1 polymer ?
#
loop_
_entity_poly.entity_id
_entity_poly.type
_entity_poly.pdbx_seq_one_letter_code
_entity_poly.pdbx_strand_id
1 'polypeptide(L)'
;MHLKLAISGGILVAALASSAQAQVTIDASKITCDQYVHSKIATPNYIAAWLSGYYNAKRNNRLLDTQALQDNVSKLQNYCYEEKNFKVPVMSAIEELFGKKK
;
A
#
# COMPACT_ATOMS: atom_id res chain seq x y z
N MET A 1 8.66 -51.71 6.35
CA MET A 1 9.15 -50.82 5.42
C MET A 1 8.20 -49.84 4.87
N HIS A 2 6.99 -50.14 4.62
CA HIS A 2 6.12 -49.24 3.98
C HIS A 2 5.64 -48.11 4.86
N LEU A 3 5.75 -48.26 6.14
CA LEU A 3 5.27 -47.26 7.07
C LEU A 3 5.95 -45.93 6.93
N LYS A 4 7.17 -45.95 6.47
CA LYS A 4 7.90 -44.74 6.37
C LYS A 4 7.27 -43.76 5.41
N LEU A 5 6.63 -44.23 4.39
CA LEU A 5 6.05 -43.39 3.41
C LEU A 5 4.91 -42.57 3.99
N ALA A 6 4.12 -43.17 4.82
CA ALA A 6 3.00 -42.48 5.39
C ALA A 6 3.44 -41.30 6.24
N ILE A 7 4.51 -41.44 6.92
CA ILE A 7 5.01 -40.40 7.77
C ILE A 7 5.46 -39.20 6.93
N SER A 8 6.08 -39.46 5.81
CA SER A 8 6.53 -38.40 4.97
C SER A 8 5.37 -37.56 4.47
N GLY A 9 4.27 -38.17 4.13
CA GLY A 9 3.14 -37.45 3.63
C GLY A 9 2.58 -36.48 4.65
N GLY A 10 2.56 -36.91 5.90
CA GLY A 10 2.04 -36.04 6.92
C GLY A 10 2.86 -34.77 7.11
N ILE A 11 4.15 -34.90 6.99
CA ILE A 11 5.01 -33.76 7.16
C ILE A 11 4.78 -32.75 6.05
N LEU A 12 4.57 -33.21 4.83
CA LEU A 12 4.34 -32.32 3.71
C LEU A 12 3.08 -31.49 3.90
N VAL A 13 2.05 -32.11 4.39
CA VAL A 13 0.80 -31.39 4.58
C VAL A 13 0.97 -30.26 5.58
N ALA A 14 1.71 -30.51 6.64
CA ALA A 14 1.93 -29.47 7.63
C ALA A 14 2.70 -28.30 7.05
N ALA A 15 3.67 -28.56 6.21
CA ALA A 15 4.43 -27.48 5.61
C ALA A 15 3.57 -26.61 4.71
N LEU A 16 2.68 -27.21 3.97
CA LEU A 16 1.81 -26.46 3.09
C LEU A 16 0.86 -25.57 3.89
N ALA A 17 0.36 -26.09 4.99
CA ALA A 17 -0.55 -25.33 5.81
C ALA A 17 0.11 -24.07 6.36
N SER A 18 1.37 -24.14 6.72
CA SER A 18 2.04 -23.01 7.34
C SER A 18 2.35 -21.90 6.34
N SER A 19 2.31 -22.17 5.06
CA SER A 19 2.64 -21.15 4.10
C SER A 19 1.41 -20.45 3.56
N ALA A 20 0.27 -20.71 4.13
CA ALA A 20 -0.95 -20.18 3.58
C ALA A 20 -1.40 -18.87 4.12
N GLN A 21 -0.58 -18.14 4.83
CA GLN A 21 -1.07 -16.97 5.40
C GLN A 21 -0.48 -15.81 4.83
N ALA A 22 -0.72 -15.13 4.02
CA ALA A 22 0.00 -14.01 3.55
C ALA A 22 -0.85 -12.90 3.04
N GLN A 23 -2.13 -13.04 3.03
CA GLN A 23 -2.93 -12.00 2.48
C GLN A 23 -3.29 -10.96 3.48
N VAL A 24 -3.04 -9.68 3.15
CA VAL A 24 -3.39 -8.57 4.01
C VAL A 24 -4.21 -7.61 3.19
N THR A 25 -5.37 -7.28 3.70
CA THR A 25 -6.24 -6.33 3.02
C THR A 25 -6.19 -5.02 3.79
N ILE A 26 -5.91 -3.95 3.09
CA ILE A 26 -5.81 -2.64 3.71
C ILE A 26 -6.83 -1.72 3.09
N ASP A 27 -7.58 -1.03 3.93
CA ASP A 27 -8.53 -0.03 3.44
C ASP A 27 -7.77 1.27 3.23
N ALA A 28 -7.59 1.65 1.99
CA ALA A 28 -6.76 2.80 1.67
C ALA A 28 -7.27 4.09 2.29
N SER A 29 -8.58 4.19 2.52
CA SER A 29 -9.13 5.40 3.10
C SER A 29 -8.75 5.58 4.56
N LYS A 30 -8.22 4.54 5.19
CA LYS A 30 -7.83 4.62 6.59
C LYS A 30 -6.35 4.69 6.82
N ILE A 31 -5.56 4.71 5.77
CA ILE A 31 -4.12 4.81 5.92
C ILE A 31 -3.76 6.22 6.35
N THR A 32 -3.05 6.36 7.45
CA THR A 32 -2.61 7.67 7.92
C THR A 32 -1.26 8.03 7.34
N CYS A 33 -0.94 9.31 7.37
CA CYS A 33 0.37 9.78 6.95
C CYS A 33 1.49 9.03 7.68
N ASP A 34 1.34 8.85 8.99
CA ASP A 34 2.35 8.15 9.78
C ASP A 34 2.55 6.73 9.26
N GLN A 35 1.48 6.01 9.01
CA GLN A 35 1.57 4.65 8.52
C GLN A 35 2.20 4.60 7.13
N TYR A 36 1.91 5.59 6.33
CA TYR A 36 2.40 5.64 4.97
C TYR A 36 3.90 5.90 4.92
N VAL A 37 4.35 7.01 5.52
CA VAL A 37 5.75 7.39 5.36
C VAL A 37 6.70 6.53 6.16
N HIS A 38 6.24 5.88 7.22
CA HIS A 38 7.11 5.08 8.05
C HIS A 38 6.99 3.59 7.75
N SER A 39 6.37 3.25 6.62
CA SER A 39 6.27 1.87 6.16
C SER A 39 5.64 0.94 7.18
N LYS A 40 4.67 1.44 7.94
CA LYS A 40 4.12 0.64 9.03
C LYS A 40 3.16 -0.45 8.58
N ILE A 41 2.54 -0.27 7.42
CA ILE A 41 1.58 -1.27 6.96
C ILE A 41 1.90 -1.82 5.59
N ALA A 42 2.67 -1.12 4.79
CA ALA A 42 3.05 -1.57 3.46
C ALA A 42 4.14 -0.67 2.94
N THR A 43 4.79 -1.09 1.88
CA THR A 43 5.82 -0.29 1.24
C THR A 43 5.17 0.98 0.69
N PRO A 44 5.70 2.15 1.00
CA PRO A 44 5.08 3.39 0.54
C PRO A 44 4.90 3.48 -0.96
N ASN A 45 5.81 2.91 -1.73
CA ASN A 45 5.68 2.96 -3.18
C ASN A 45 4.43 2.25 -3.67
N TYR A 46 4.05 1.14 -3.04
CA TYR A 46 2.84 0.45 -3.44
C TYR A 46 1.61 1.29 -3.15
N ILE A 47 1.61 1.93 -1.99
CA ILE A 47 0.49 2.78 -1.61
C ILE A 47 0.40 3.97 -2.57
N ALA A 48 1.53 4.59 -2.88
CA ALA A 48 1.55 5.74 -3.77
C ALA A 48 1.07 5.37 -5.17
N ALA A 49 1.48 4.21 -5.67
CA ALA A 49 1.06 3.77 -6.99
C ALA A 49 -0.44 3.54 -7.03
N TRP A 50 -0.98 2.91 -5.99
CA TRP A 50 -2.41 2.67 -5.92
C TRP A 50 -3.18 3.99 -5.91
N LEU A 51 -2.72 4.93 -5.10
CA LEU A 51 -3.39 6.22 -4.99
C LEU A 51 -3.33 6.99 -6.31
N SER A 52 -2.20 6.93 -6.99
CA SER A 52 -2.07 7.59 -8.27
C SER A 52 -3.08 7.03 -9.27
N GLY A 53 -3.19 5.71 -9.34
CA GLY A 53 -4.16 5.10 -10.24
C GLY A 53 -5.59 5.44 -9.86
N TYR A 54 -5.88 5.43 -8.57
CA TYR A 54 -7.23 5.71 -8.10
C TYR A 54 -7.67 7.13 -8.51
N TYR A 55 -6.82 8.12 -8.26
CA TYR A 55 -7.21 9.49 -8.54
C TYR A 55 -7.17 9.81 -10.02
N ASN A 56 -6.24 9.21 -10.76
CA ASN A 56 -6.23 9.40 -12.20
C ASN A 56 -7.45 8.78 -12.86
N ALA A 57 -7.87 7.63 -12.37
CA ALA A 57 -9.08 6.99 -12.90
C ALA A 57 -10.30 7.86 -12.69
N LYS A 58 -10.37 8.51 -11.53
CA LYS A 58 -11.50 9.38 -11.25
C LYS A 58 -11.56 10.56 -12.20
N ARG A 59 -10.44 10.95 -12.78
CA ARG A 59 -10.39 12.04 -13.73
C ARG A 59 -10.39 11.55 -15.16
N ASN A 60 -10.64 10.28 -15.39
CA ASN A 60 -10.59 9.66 -16.71
C ASN A 60 -9.24 9.85 -17.39
N ASN A 61 -8.19 9.87 -16.59
CA ASN A 61 -6.84 10.04 -17.11
C ASN A 61 -6.14 8.70 -17.11
N ARG A 62 -5.83 8.19 -18.29
CA ARG A 62 -5.16 6.92 -18.42
C ARG A 62 -3.67 7.05 -18.71
N LEU A 63 -3.19 8.29 -18.78
CA LEU A 63 -1.79 8.50 -19.11
C LEU A 63 -0.94 8.43 -17.84
N LEU A 64 0.18 7.77 -17.93
CA LEU A 64 1.09 7.70 -16.81
C LEU A 64 2.24 8.66 -17.08
N ASP A 65 2.26 9.75 -16.33
CA ASP A 65 3.33 10.73 -16.44
C ASP A 65 4.26 10.44 -15.26
N THR A 66 5.41 9.83 -15.54
CA THR A 66 6.28 9.39 -14.48
C THR A 66 6.94 10.55 -13.74
N GLN A 67 7.19 11.66 -14.41
CA GLN A 67 7.76 12.80 -13.72
C GLN A 67 6.74 13.42 -12.76
N ALA A 68 5.52 13.57 -13.24
CA ALA A 68 4.48 14.10 -12.37
C ALA A 68 4.24 13.18 -11.17
N LEU A 69 4.29 11.87 -11.39
CA LEU A 69 4.12 10.94 -10.31
C LEU A 69 5.21 11.13 -9.25
N GLN A 70 6.46 11.24 -9.67
CA GLN A 70 7.55 11.43 -8.73
C GLN A 70 7.40 12.74 -7.95
N ASP A 71 7.04 13.80 -8.65
CA ASP A 71 6.87 15.10 -8.01
C ASP A 71 5.74 15.06 -6.98
N ASN A 72 4.64 14.43 -7.34
CA ASN A 72 3.50 14.35 -6.44
C ASN A 72 3.80 13.48 -5.23
N VAL A 73 4.53 12.38 -5.44
CA VAL A 73 4.92 11.52 -4.33
C VAL A 73 5.81 12.30 -3.37
N SER A 74 6.75 13.08 -3.90
CA SER A 74 7.62 13.87 -3.04
C SER A 74 6.83 14.89 -2.22
N LYS A 75 5.86 15.53 -2.83
CA LYS A 75 5.05 16.50 -2.10
C LYS A 75 4.24 15.83 -1.00
N LEU A 76 3.69 14.67 -1.31
CA LEU A 76 2.90 13.94 -0.33
C LEU A 76 3.77 13.49 0.82
N GLN A 77 4.96 12.97 0.52
CA GLN A 77 5.86 12.51 1.55
C GLN A 77 6.29 13.66 2.45
N ASN A 78 6.62 14.81 1.87
CA ASN A 78 7.02 15.96 2.67
C ASN A 78 5.90 16.41 3.59
N TYR A 79 4.68 16.41 3.10
CA TYR A 79 3.54 16.78 3.92
C TYR A 79 3.37 15.77 5.07
N CYS A 80 3.46 14.50 4.75
CA CYS A 80 3.19 13.46 5.74
C CYS A 80 4.31 13.28 6.74
N TYR A 81 5.53 13.74 6.43
CA TYR A 81 6.62 13.63 7.39
C TYR A 81 6.52 14.66 8.50
N GLU A 82 5.69 15.67 8.36
CA GLU A 82 5.54 16.64 9.44
C GLU A 82 4.70 16.02 10.53
N GLU A 83 5.19 16.09 11.74
CA GLU A 83 4.54 15.43 12.86
C GLU A 83 3.09 15.85 13.04
N LYS A 84 2.81 17.11 12.78
CA LYS A 84 1.44 17.60 12.94
C LYS A 84 0.47 16.90 11.98
N ASN A 85 0.98 16.26 10.94
CA ASN A 85 0.14 15.61 9.94
C ASN A 85 0.08 14.10 10.09
N PHE A 86 0.73 13.54 11.11
CA PHE A 86 0.80 12.09 11.25
C PHE A 86 -0.54 11.40 11.28
N LYS A 87 -1.55 12.03 11.85
CA LYS A 87 -2.85 11.39 11.96
C LYS A 87 -3.77 11.69 10.78
N VAL A 88 -3.32 12.48 9.84
CA VAL A 88 -4.13 12.82 8.68
C VAL A 88 -4.21 11.61 7.76
N PRO A 89 -5.40 11.22 7.31
CA PRO A 89 -5.49 10.15 6.33
C PRO A 89 -4.80 10.55 5.03
N VAL A 90 -4.08 9.63 4.43
CA VAL A 90 -3.33 9.95 3.23
C VAL A 90 -4.24 10.47 2.12
N MET A 91 -5.43 9.89 1.99
CA MET A 91 -6.33 10.36 0.94
C MET A 91 -6.79 11.79 1.18
N SER A 92 -6.95 12.18 2.44
CA SER A 92 -7.27 13.58 2.77
C SER A 92 -6.10 14.48 2.43
N ALA A 93 -4.89 14.03 2.69
CA ALA A 93 -3.70 14.80 2.35
C ALA A 93 -3.62 15.04 0.85
N ILE A 94 -3.92 14.02 0.06
CA ILE A 94 -3.90 14.17 -1.38
C ILE A 94 -4.93 15.19 -1.84
N GLU A 95 -6.10 15.14 -1.24
CA GLU A 95 -7.12 16.09 -1.63
C GLU A 95 -6.74 17.50 -1.27
N GLU A 96 -6.10 17.68 -0.14
CA GLU A 96 -5.65 18.97 0.25
C GLU A 96 -4.55 19.50 -0.67
N LEU A 97 -3.61 18.64 -1.03
CA LEU A 97 -2.47 19.06 -1.83
C LEU A 97 -2.79 19.23 -3.30
N PHE A 98 -3.64 18.36 -3.83
CA PHE A 98 -3.85 18.31 -5.28
C PHE A 98 -5.29 18.45 -5.72
N GLY A 99 -6.22 18.37 -4.84
CA GLY A 99 -7.62 18.27 -5.23
C GLY A 99 -8.35 19.56 -5.46
N LYS A 100 -7.74 20.65 -5.09
CA LYS A 100 -8.40 21.88 -5.22
C LYS A 100 -8.41 22.50 -6.56
N LYS A 101 -7.68 21.96 -7.49
CA LYS A 101 -7.67 22.50 -8.73
C LYS A 101 -8.86 22.22 -9.43
N LYS A 102 -9.46 23.03 -10.00
CA LYS A 102 -10.67 22.77 -10.68
C LYS A 102 -10.58 23.08 -12.12
#